data_67c2d8a2327a20ccea43ec55bb29e95f
#
_entry.id   67c2d8a2327a20ccea43ec55bb29e95f
#
_cell.length_a   1.000
_cell.length_b   1.000
_cell.length_c   1.000
_cell.angle_alpha   90.00
_cell.angle_beta   90.00
_cell.angle_gamma   90.00
#
_symmetry.space_group_name_H-M   'P 1'
#
loop_
_entity.id
_entity.type
_entity.pdbx_description
1 polymer ?
#
loop_
_entity_poly.entity_id
_entity_poly.type
_entity_poly.pdbx_seq_one_letter_code
_entity_poly.pdbx_strand_id
1 'polypeptide(L)'
;IQYLEEHKLPYKDFGCNSDLSCDYPDYAHQLAEALSNGEVYPAIAICGSGEGMSITLNKHKGVRAGLAWNKDIAELIRQHNDANALVLPGRFVDNKTAEKIMDAFFKATFEGGRHERRVQKIDIEK
;
A
#
# COMPACT_ATOMS: atom_id res chain seq x y z
N ILE A 1 1.83 10.31 7.67
CA ILE A 1 1.56 10.32 9.13
C ILE A 1 0.58 11.43 9.49
N GLN A 2 0.78 12.63 8.99
CA GLN A 2 -0.13 13.74 9.26
C GLN A 2 -1.59 13.40 8.90
N TYR A 3 -1.81 12.75 7.74
CA TYR A 3 -3.14 12.32 7.33
C TYR A 3 -3.76 11.35 8.34
N LEU A 4 -2.97 10.36 8.79
CA LEU A 4 -3.45 9.36 9.74
C LEU A 4 -3.79 9.98 11.09
N GLU A 5 -3.01 10.94 11.53
CA GLU A 5 -3.26 11.67 12.77
C GLU A 5 -4.52 12.53 12.68
N GLU A 6 -4.71 13.25 11.56
CA GLU A 6 -5.89 14.09 11.33
C GLU A 6 -7.18 13.27 11.28
N HIS A 7 -7.13 12.05 10.77
CA HIS A 7 -8.28 11.16 10.69
C HIS A 7 -8.42 10.26 11.92
N LYS A 8 -7.57 10.46 12.94
CA LYS A 8 -7.58 9.69 14.19
C LYS A 8 -7.40 8.18 13.97
N LEU A 9 -6.61 7.81 12.97
CA LEU A 9 -6.31 6.42 12.68
C LEU A 9 -5.04 6.00 13.42
N PRO A 10 -5.08 4.90 14.19
CA PRO A 10 -3.86 4.37 14.81
C PRO A 10 -2.91 3.86 13.73
N TYR A 11 -1.61 4.05 13.93
CA TYR A 11 -0.62 3.63 12.94
C TYR A 11 0.67 3.16 13.60
N LYS A 12 1.47 2.41 12.83
CA LYS A 12 2.84 2.05 13.19
C LYS A 12 3.75 2.50 12.05
N ASP A 13 4.79 3.25 12.38
CA ASP A 13 5.73 3.80 11.41
C ASP A 13 6.92 2.84 11.22
N PHE A 14 7.06 2.30 10.01
CA PHE A 14 8.17 1.42 9.62
C PHE A 14 9.25 2.18 8.84
N GLY A 15 9.13 3.51 8.73
CA GLY A 15 9.98 4.32 7.88
C GLY A 15 11.40 4.50 8.41
N CYS A 16 12.24 5.05 7.54
CA CYS A 16 13.60 5.46 7.87
C CYS A 16 13.55 6.74 8.70
N ASN A 17 14.19 6.72 9.88
CA ASN A 17 14.23 7.86 10.79
C ASN A 17 15.51 8.69 10.64
N SER A 18 16.19 8.57 9.50
CA SER A 18 17.47 9.25 9.23
C SER A 18 17.35 10.09 7.97
N ASP A 19 18.05 11.23 7.94
CA ASP A 19 18.21 12.06 6.75
C ASP A 19 19.19 11.43 5.74
N LEU A 20 19.88 10.38 6.16
CA LEU A 20 20.78 9.64 5.27
C LEU A 20 19.98 8.79 4.31
N SER A 21 20.60 8.50 3.15
CA SER A 21 20.00 7.61 2.17
C SER A 21 19.73 6.22 2.78
N CYS A 22 18.52 5.73 2.60
CA CYS A 22 18.10 4.42 3.11
C CYS A 22 17.76 3.50 1.94
N ASP A 23 18.09 2.21 2.08
CA ASP A 23 17.71 1.20 1.10
C ASP A 23 16.23 0.85 1.32
N TYR A 24 15.38 1.25 0.38
CA TYR A 24 13.94 1.06 0.52
C TYR A 24 13.52 -0.42 0.72
N PRO A 25 14.21 -1.43 0.14
CA PRO A 25 13.77 -2.81 0.35
C PRO A 25 13.84 -3.25 1.82
N ASP A 26 14.79 -2.73 2.60
CA ASP A 26 14.90 -3.08 4.02
C ASP A 26 13.63 -2.73 4.79
N TYR A 27 13.06 -1.56 4.50
CA TYR A 27 11.84 -1.10 5.14
C TYR A 27 10.60 -1.75 4.54
N ALA A 28 10.61 -1.96 3.23
CA ALA A 28 9.50 -2.62 2.54
C ALA A 28 9.31 -4.05 3.02
N HIS A 29 10.38 -4.80 3.23
CA HIS A 29 10.30 -6.17 3.75
C HIS A 29 9.72 -6.21 5.15
N GLN A 30 10.12 -5.28 6.02
CA GLN A 30 9.56 -5.19 7.37
C GLN A 30 8.05 -4.93 7.35
N LEU A 31 7.61 -4.00 6.51
CA LEU A 31 6.21 -3.67 6.35
C LEU A 31 5.43 -4.86 5.79
N ALA A 32 5.97 -5.52 4.78
CA ALA A 32 5.34 -6.68 4.17
C ALA A 32 5.17 -7.84 5.14
N GLU A 33 6.19 -8.11 5.98
CA GLU A 33 6.11 -9.14 7.00
C GLU A 33 5.03 -8.84 8.04
N ALA A 34 4.96 -7.58 8.49
CA ALA A 34 3.94 -7.16 9.44
C ALA A 34 2.54 -7.29 8.86
N LEU A 35 2.37 -6.96 7.58
CA LEU A 35 1.10 -7.09 6.89
C LEU A 35 0.72 -8.57 6.69
N SER A 36 1.69 -9.39 6.26
CA SER A 36 1.48 -10.80 5.99
C SER A 36 1.11 -11.60 7.25
N ASN A 37 1.68 -11.24 8.40
CA ASN A 37 1.39 -11.94 9.66
C ASN A 37 0.24 -11.30 10.47
N GLY A 38 -0.44 -10.31 9.92
CA GLY A 38 -1.62 -9.72 10.54
C GLY A 38 -1.35 -8.66 11.61
N GLU A 39 -0.09 -8.24 11.76
CA GLU A 39 0.26 -7.21 12.74
C GLU A 39 -0.34 -5.83 12.37
N VAL A 40 -0.36 -5.52 11.09
CA VAL A 40 -0.93 -4.26 10.57
C VAL A 40 -1.88 -4.52 9.40
N TYR A 41 -2.84 -3.62 9.21
CA TYR A 41 -3.76 -3.61 8.07
C TYR A 41 -4.50 -2.27 8.01
N PRO A 42 -4.62 -1.64 6.84
CA PRO A 42 -3.80 -1.85 5.65
C PRO A 42 -2.42 -1.20 5.79
N ALA A 43 -1.59 -1.33 4.77
CA ALA A 43 -0.28 -0.69 4.73
C ALA A 43 -0.28 0.45 3.72
N ILE A 44 0.52 1.48 4.00
CA ILE A 44 0.75 2.59 3.06
C ILE A 44 2.26 2.76 2.93
N ALA A 45 2.74 2.78 1.69
CA ALA A 45 4.15 2.96 1.39
C ALA A 45 4.34 4.07 0.36
N ILE A 46 5.43 4.80 0.50
CA ILE A 46 5.75 5.92 -0.37
C ILE A 46 7.22 5.82 -0.76
N CYS A 47 7.50 5.97 -2.05
CA CYS A 47 8.86 6.26 -2.52
C CYS A 47 8.76 7.10 -3.79
N GLY A 48 9.89 7.51 -4.37
CA GLY A 48 9.91 8.47 -5.47
C GLY A 48 8.93 8.16 -6.58
N SER A 49 9.09 7.00 -7.24
CA SER A 49 8.16 6.53 -8.28
C SER A 49 7.11 5.57 -7.72
N GLY A 50 7.33 5.01 -6.55
CA GLY A 50 6.50 3.96 -5.98
C GLY A 50 6.80 2.57 -6.53
N GLU A 51 7.58 2.46 -7.60
CA GLU A 51 7.82 1.20 -8.29
C GLU A 51 8.62 0.21 -7.44
N GLY A 52 9.73 0.66 -6.85
CA GLY A 52 10.57 -0.19 -6.03
C GLY A 52 9.85 -0.75 -4.81
N MET A 53 9.07 0.07 -4.14
CA MET A 53 8.25 -0.35 -3.01
C MET A 53 7.20 -1.37 -3.44
N SER A 54 6.50 -1.12 -4.55
CA SER A 54 5.51 -2.04 -5.09
C SER A 54 6.12 -3.40 -5.41
N ILE A 55 7.26 -3.40 -6.11
CA ILE A 55 7.92 -4.64 -6.50
C ILE A 55 8.33 -5.44 -5.27
N THR A 56 8.95 -4.78 -4.29
CA THR A 56 9.45 -5.44 -3.08
C THR A 56 8.30 -6.00 -2.24
N LEU A 57 7.28 -5.19 -2.00
CA LEU A 57 6.12 -5.61 -1.20
C LEU A 57 5.44 -6.83 -1.81
N ASN A 58 5.28 -6.83 -3.13
CA ASN A 58 4.57 -7.92 -3.81
C ASN A 58 5.36 -9.23 -3.90
N LYS A 59 6.61 -9.25 -3.44
CA LYS A 59 7.37 -10.51 -3.32
C LYS A 59 6.92 -11.37 -2.14
N HIS A 60 6.15 -10.80 -1.24
CA HIS A 60 5.69 -11.50 -0.04
C HIS A 60 4.30 -12.09 -0.26
N LYS A 61 4.14 -13.36 0.14
CA LYS A 61 2.84 -14.04 0.06
C LYS A 61 1.82 -13.31 0.94
N GLY A 62 0.63 -13.14 0.43
CA GLY A 62 -0.44 -12.46 1.15
C GLY A 62 -0.39 -10.95 1.06
N VAL A 63 0.61 -10.37 0.38
CA VAL A 63 0.72 -8.94 0.16
C VAL A 63 0.28 -8.59 -1.25
N ARG A 64 -0.70 -7.71 -1.36
CA ARG A 64 -1.20 -7.19 -2.63
C ARG A 64 -1.04 -5.67 -2.59
N ALA A 65 0.11 -5.21 -3.04
CA ALA A 65 0.43 -3.78 -3.09
C ALA A 65 0.03 -3.21 -4.44
N GLY A 66 -0.74 -2.15 -4.42
CA GLY A 66 -1.15 -1.44 -5.62
C GLY A 66 -0.58 -0.03 -5.64
N LEU A 67 0.04 0.34 -6.76
CA LEU A 67 0.52 1.69 -7.00
C LEU A 67 -0.64 2.54 -7.50
N ALA A 68 -0.90 3.65 -6.85
CA ALA A 68 -1.96 4.56 -7.26
C ALA A 68 -1.44 5.99 -7.37
N TRP A 69 -1.71 6.62 -8.52
CA TRP A 69 -1.32 8.00 -8.80
C TRP A 69 -2.52 8.93 -8.89
N ASN A 70 -3.73 8.40 -8.78
CA ASN A 70 -4.95 9.18 -8.69
C ASN A 70 -6.00 8.40 -7.89
N LYS A 71 -7.09 9.09 -7.55
CA LYS A 71 -8.16 8.51 -6.72
C LYS A 71 -8.88 7.33 -7.38
N ASP A 72 -9.04 7.37 -8.70
CA ASP A 72 -9.77 6.32 -9.42
C ASP A 72 -9.03 4.99 -9.36
N ILE A 73 -7.71 5.02 -9.54
CA ILE A 73 -6.88 3.83 -9.43
C ILE A 73 -6.90 3.30 -7.99
N ALA A 74 -6.83 4.19 -6.99
CA ALA A 74 -6.88 3.80 -5.58
C ALA A 74 -8.17 3.08 -5.24
N GLU A 75 -9.28 3.54 -5.78
CA GLU A 75 -10.58 2.89 -5.60
C GLU A 75 -10.59 1.51 -6.26
N LEU A 76 -10.13 1.41 -7.51
CA LEU A 76 -10.14 0.16 -8.27
C LEU A 76 -9.26 -0.92 -7.66
N ILE A 77 -8.06 -0.59 -7.17
CA ILE A 77 -7.18 -1.61 -6.57
C ILE A 77 -7.79 -2.21 -5.30
N ARG A 78 -8.63 -1.43 -4.61
CA ARG A 78 -9.36 -1.92 -3.45
C ARG A 78 -10.56 -2.76 -3.88
N GLN A 79 -11.38 -2.24 -4.79
CA GLN A 79 -12.61 -2.90 -5.22
C GLN A 79 -12.36 -4.20 -5.98
N HIS A 80 -11.36 -4.22 -6.85
CA HIS A 80 -11.11 -5.35 -7.76
C HIS A 80 -9.99 -6.27 -7.30
N ASN A 81 -8.95 -5.73 -6.69
CA ASN A 81 -7.74 -6.50 -6.40
C ASN A 81 -7.57 -6.83 -4.91
N ASP A 82 -8.47 -6.33 -4.08
CA ASP A 82 -8.37 -6.47 -2.62
C ASP A 82 -6.97 -6.08 -2.14
N ALA A 83 -6.46 -4.96 -2.67
CA ALA A 83 -5.14 -4.48 -2.30
C ALA A 83 -5.11 -4.18 -0.81
N ASN A 84 -4.12 -4.72 -0.12
CA ASN A 84 -3.92 -4.48 1.31
C ASN A 84 -2.74 -3.55 1.59
N ALA A 85 -2.07 -3.09 0.54
CA ALA A 85 -1.04 -2.07 0.62
C ALA A 85 -1.24 -1.05 -0.50
N LEU A 86 -1.27 0.22 -0.13
CA LEU A 86 -1.33 1.33 -1.07
C LEU A 86 0.07 1.91 -1.22
N VAL A 87 0.55 2.03 -2.46
CA VAL A 87 1.85 2.63 -2.74
C VAL A 87 1.66 3.94 -3.47
N LEU A 88 2.32 4.99 -2.98
CA LEU A 88 2.22 6.34 -3.54
C LEU A 88 3.54 6.74 -4.18
N PRO A 89 3.51 7.28 -5.44
CA PRO A 89 4.71 7.78 -6.11
C PRO A 89 4.98 9.22 -5.67
N GLY A 90 5.70 9.40 -4.56
CA GLY A 90 5.86 10.66 -3.86
C GLY A 90 6.40 11.82 -4.70
N ARG A 91 7.17 11.54 -5.76
CA ARG A 91 7.69 12.58 -6.65
C ARG A 91 6.69 13.03 -7.71
N PHE A 92 5.60 12.28 -7.90
CA PHE A 92 4.63 12.53 -8.98
C PHE A 92 3.26 12.96 -8.46
N VAL A 93 3.05 13.00 -7.17
CA VAL A 93 1.80 13.46 -6.55
C VAL A 93 2.11 14.47 -5.47
N ASP A 94 1.30 15.55 -5.38
CA ASP A 94 1.40 16.50 -4.29
C ASP A 94 0.62 15.98 -3.06
N ASN A 95 0.76 16.67 -1.93
CA ASN A 95 0.11 16.26 -0.68
C ASN A 95 -1.42 16.21 -0.81
N LYS A 96 -1.99 17.16 -1.54
CA LYS A 96 -3.44 17.22 -1.73
C LYS A 96 -3.95 16.04 -2.54
N THR A 97 -3.23 15.68 -3.61
CA THR A 97 -3.54 14.50 -4.42
C THR A 97 -3.35 13.22 -3.60
N ALA A 98 -2.28 13.13 -2.84
CA ALA A 98 -2.03 11.97 -1.97
C ALA A 98 -3.16 11.76 -0.96
N GLU A 99 -3.68 12.83 -0.36
CA GLU A 99 -4.81 12.74 0.55
C GLU A 99 -6.08 12.22 -0.12
N LYS A 100 -6.37 12.67 -1.34
CA LYS A 100 -7.51 12.18 -2.12
C LYS A 100 -7.36 10.70 -2.47
N ILE A 101 -6.15 10.28 -2.79
CA ILE A 101 -5.84 8.88 -3.08
C ILE A 101 -6.09 8.02 -1.83
N MET A 102 -5.58 8.46 -0.69
CA MET A 102 -5.79 7.75 0.58
C MET A 102 -7.27 7.68 0.95
N ASP A 103 -8.00 8.79 0.80
CA ASP A 103 -9.45 8.80 1.05
C ASP A 103 -10.18 7.76 0.21
N ALA A 104 -9.89 7.70 -1.09
CA ALA A 104 -10.54 6.75 -1.99
C ALA A 104 -10.20 5.30 -1.62
N PHE A 105 -8.94 5.04 -1.26
CA PHE A 105 -8.49 3.72 -0.84
C PHE A 105 -9.19 3.26 0.43
N PHE A 106 -9.25 4.12 1.45
CA PHE A 106 -9.88 3.75 2.73
C PHE A 106 -11.40 3.60 2.65
N LYS A 107 -12.05 4.33 1.75
CA LYS A 107 -13.52 4.25 1.59
C LYS A 107 -13.98 3.07 0.76
N ALA A 108 -13.15 2.59 -0.17
CA ALA A 108 -13.53 1.50 -1.06
C ALA A 108 -13.53 0.17 -0.32
N THR A 109 -14.37 -0.75 -0.78
CA THR A 109 -14.43 -2.11 -0.24
C THR A 109 -14.31 -3.11 -1.38
N PHE A 110 -13.77 -4.30 -1.06
CA PHE A 110 -13.61 -5.35 -2.05
C PHE A 110 -14.98 -5.85 -2.51
N GLU A 111 -15.19 -5.86 -3.83
CA GLU A 111 -16.47 -6.27 -4.42
C GLU A 111 -16.68 -7.78 -4.41
N GLY A 112 -15.62 -8.57 -4.33
CA GLY A 112 -15.73 -10.03 -4.38
C GLY A 112 -16.15 -10.54 -5.75
N GLY A 113 -17.05 -11.49 -5.79
CA GLY A 113 -17.54 -12.06 -7.04
C GLY A 113 -16.43 -12.65 -7.90
N ARG A 114 -16.42 -12.29 -9.19
CA ARG A 114 -15.37 -12.76 -10.13
C ARG A 114 -13.97 -12.34 -9.74
N HIS A 115 -13.85 -11.21 -9.01
CA HIS A 115 -12.56 -10.70 -8.59
C HIS A 115 -11.91 -11.58 -7.52
N GLU A 116 -12.70 -12.18 -6.65
CA GLU A 116 -12.19 -13.06 -5.59
C GLU A 116 -11.41 -14.24 -6.15
N ARG A 117 -11.94 -14.89 -7.18
CA ARG A 117 -11.26 -16.02 -7.85
C ARG A 117 -9.90 -15.58 -8.42
N ARG A 118 -9.86 -14.40 -9.01
CA ARG A 118 -8.62 -13.84 -9.59
C ARG A 118 -7.60 -13.50 -8.52
N VAL A 119 -8.05 -12.88 -7.44
CA VAL A 119 -7.19 -12.52 -6.31
C VAL A 119 -6.55 -13.76 -5.71
N GLN A 120 -7.31 -14.84 -5.54
CA GLN A 120 -6.80 -16.09 -4.98
C GLN A 120 -5.71 -16.74 -5.84
N LYS A 121 -5.64 -16.38 -7.12
CA LYS A 121 -4.63 -16.91 -8.05
C LYS A 121 -3.36 -16.08 -8.12
N ILE A 122 -3.28 -14.96 -7.40
CA ILE A 122 -2.12 -14.07 -7.46
C ILE A 122 -0.89 -14.70 -6.81
N ASP A 123 -1.05 -15.28 -5.62
CA ASP A 123 0.08 -15.88 -4.92
C ASP A 123 0.50 -17.18 -5.59
N ILE A 124 1.82 -17.35 -5.69
CA ILE A 124 2.41 -18.56 -6.25
C ILE A 124 2.68 -19.51 -5.10
N GLU A 125 2.15 -20.71 -5.20
CA GLU A 125 2.44 -21.78 -4.24
C GLU A 125 3.76 -22.45 -4.61
N LYS A 126 4.66 -22.49 -3.65
CA LYS A 126 5.97 -23.15 -3.82
C LYS A 126 6.22 -24.10 -2.67
#